data_9a21b9b802975de0db985c8fd332487b
#
_entry.id   9a21b9b802975de0db985c8fd332487b
#
_cell.length_a   1.000
_cell.length_b   1.000
_cell.length_c   1.000
_cell.angle_alpha   90.00
_cell.angle_beta   90.00
_cell.angle_gamma   90.00
#
_symmetry.space_group_name_H-M   'P 1'
#
loop_
_entity.id
_entity.type
_entity.pdbx_description
1 polymer ?
#
loop_
_entity_poly.entity_id
_entity_poly.type
_entity_poly.pdbx_seq_one_letter_code
_entity_poly.pdbx_strand_id
1 'polypeptide(L)'
;VFRRRQRQMCIRDSFMIATEGDGIHLFDTEGRKYIDGPAGMWSTQIGYGRREMADAIAEQVMKLPFATPWTSTTGPAAVLASKLAAHSPGDLNRVFFTTGGSTAVDSALRFVHFYNNMLGRHEKKGIIAREKGYHGSTYLAASVSGKARDKSFLDTDEINVHFIGDPNPYGRPDGMSTSDWCDRLIDELAQTIATVGAGRILSLIHI
;
A
#
# COMPACT_ATOMS: atom_id res chain seq x y z
N VAL A 1 -6.14 -22.21 14.97
CA VAL A 1 -5.85 -21.11 14.01
C VAL A 1 -4.78 -20.17 14.54
N PHE A 2 -4.91 -19.70 15.78
CA PHE A 2 -3.88 -18.87 16.43
C PHE A 2 -2.52 -19.57 16.54
N ARG A 3 -2.49 -20.89 16.83
CA ARG A 3 -1.25 -21.66 16.94
C ARG A 3 -0.51 -21.81 15.59
N ARG A 4 -1.20 -21.85 14.45
CA ARG A 4 -0.55 -21.88 13.12
C ARG A 4 0.06 -20.53 12.74
N ARG A 5 -0.58 -19.38 13.07
CA ARG A 5 -0.03 -18.05 12.81
C ARG A 5 1.10 -17.67 13.76
N GLN A 6 1.02 -18.05 15.05
CA GLN A 6 2.16 -17.92 15.95
C GLN A 6 3.37 -18.74 15.51
N ARG A 7 3.17 -19.89 14.86
CA ARG A 7 4.27 -20.64 14.24
C ARG A 7 4.93 -19.93 13.07
N GLN A 8 4.24 -19.01 12.40
CA GLN A 8 4.83 -18.15 11.36
C GLN A 8 5.66 -17.00 11.93
N MET A 9 5.47 -16.65 13.19
CA MET A 9 6.29 -15.64 13.88
C MET A 9 7.35 -16.27 14.79
N CYS A 10 7.23 -17.55 15.15
CA CYS A 10 8.23 -18.28 15.92
C CYS A 10 9.17 -19.02 14.97
N ILE A 11 10.40 -18.59 14.97
CA ILE A 11 11.59 -19.09 14.27
C ILE A 11 11.87 -20.56 14.63
N ARG A 12 10.95 -21.46 14.32
CA ARG A 12 11.19 -22.90 14.42
C ARG A 12 10.62 -23.57 13.17
N ASP A 13 11.41 -24.24 12.46
CA ASP A 13 11.16 -25.32 11.50
C ASP A 13 11.13 -25.01 10.00
N SER A 14 11.19 -23.76 9.48
CA SER A 14 11.32 -23.59 8.02
C SER A 14 11.60 -22.15 7.53
N PHE A 15 11.82 -21.19 8.42
CA PHE A 15 12.18 -19.84 7.96
C PHE A 15 13.69 -19.67 7.95
N MET A 16 14.20 -19.18 6.81
CA MET A 16 15.55 -18.69 6.71
C MET A 16 15.76 -17.55 7.72
N ILE A 17 16.81 -17.67 8.55
CA ILE A 17 17.26 -16.55 9.37
C ILE A 17 18.29 -15.80 8.55
N ALA A 18 17.90 -14.66 7.98
CA ALA A 18 18.81 -13.80 7.27
C ALA A 18 19.72 -13.06 8.28
N THR A 19 21.04 -13.14 8.08
CA THR A 19 22.05 -12.55 8.96
C THR A 19 22.81 -11.42 8.29
N GLU A 20 22.85 -11.40 6.96
CA GLU A 20 23.61 -10.44 6.18
C GLU A 20 22.91 -10.18 4.85
N GLY A 21 23.11 -9.00 4.27
CA GLY A 21 22.66 -8.63 2.94
C GLY A 21 23.76 -7.88 2.16
N ASP A 22 23.96 -8.26 0.90
CA ASP A 22 24.88 -7.60 -0.01
C ASP A 22 24.28 -7.50 -1.42
N GLY A 23 24.20 -6.30 -1.96
CA GLY A 23 23.58 -6.02 -3.24
C GLY A 23 22.14 -6.56 -3.31
N ILE A 24 21.91 -7.58 -4.12
CA ILE A 24 20.61 -8.25 -4.27
C ILE A 24 20.52 -9.57 -3.50
N HIS A 25 21.47 -9.87 -2.64
CA HIS A 25 21.56 -11.16 -1.98
C HIS A 25 21.35 -11.06 -0.48
N LEU A 26 20.73 -12.11 0.08
CA LEU A 26 20.67 -12.39 1.50
C LEU A 26 21.51 -13.62 1.83
N PHE A 27 22.04 -13.66 3.03
CA PHE A 27 22.78 -14.80 3.57
C PHE A 27 22.11 -15.27 4.86
N ASP A 28 22.02 -16.58 5.04
CA ASP A 28 21.50 -17.17 6.26
C ASP A 28 22.57 -17.48 7.31
N THR A 29 22.16 -18.03 8.45
CA THR A 29 23.06 -18.44 9.55
C THR A 29 24.08 -19.52 9.16
N GLU A 30 23.87 -20.22 8.04
CA GLU A 30 24.79 -21.23 7.52
C GLU A 30 25.67 -20.69 6.38
N GLY A 31 25.56 -19.38 6.09
CA GLY A 31 26.29 -18.71 5.02
C GLY A 31 25.76 -19.02 3.61
N ARG A 32 24.61 -19.66 3.47
CA ARG A 32 23.99 -19.92 2.17
C ARG A 32 23.47 -18.60 1.58
N LYS A 33 23.72 -18.42 0.29
CA LYS A 33 23.39 -17.21 -0.47
C LYS A 33 22.08 -17.37 -1.22
N TYR A 34 21.21 -16.38 -1.11
CA TYR A 34 19.90 -16.34 -1.76
C TYR A 34 19.73 -15.03 -2.54
N ILE A 35 19.07 -15.08 -3.68
CA ILE A 35 18.61 -13.87 -4.39
C ILE A 35 17.31 -13.38 -3.73
N ASP A 36 17.31 -12.13 -3.28
CA ASP A 36 16.11 -11.49 -2.78
C ASP A 36 15.32 -10.83 -3.92
N GLY A 37 14.53 -11.64 -4.63
CA GLY A 37 13.69 -11.17 -5.74
C GLY A 37 12.70 -10.06 -5.37
N PRO A 38 12.01 -10.16 -4.23
CA PRO A 38 11.08 -9.12 -3.81
C PRO A 38 11.74 -7.88 -3.16
N ALA A 39 13.06 -7.79 -3.08
CA ALA A 39 13.79 -6.66 -2.50
C ALA A 39 13.25 -6.25 -1.11
N GLY A 40 13.23 -7.21 -0.18
CA GLY A 40 12.71 -6.98 1.18
C GLY A 40 11.23 -6.57 1.20
N MET A 41 10.41 -7.15 0.35
CA MET A 41 9.01 -6.74 0.13
C MET A 41 8.89 -5.28 -0.30
N TRP A 42 9.66 -4.93 -1.34
CA TRP A 42 9.74 -3.59 -1.96
C TRP A 42 10.31 -2.49 -1.06
N SER A 43 11.08 -2.86 -0.05
CA SER A 43 11.67 -1.91 0.89
C SER A 43 13.15 -1.64 0.66
N THR A 44 13.83 -2.44 -0.16
CA THR A 44 15.28 -2.37 -0.41
C THR A 44 15.64 -2.28 -1.90
N GLN A 45 14.93 -1.45 -2.67
CA GLN A 45 15.14 -1.31 -4.12
C GLN A 45 16.57 -0.88 -4.51
N ILE A 46 17.28 -0.21 -3.63
CA ILE A 46 18.67 0.19 -3.86
C ILE A 46 19.67 -0.91 -3.50
N GLY A 47 19.22 -2.06 -3.01
CA GLY A 47 20.03 -3.17 -2.55
C GLY A 47 20.56 -3.01 -1.12
N TYR A 48 21.15 -4.10 -0.64
CA TYR A 48 21.76 -4.19 0.69
C TYR A 48 23.20 -3.68 0.70
N GLY A 49 23.75 -3.44 1.91
CA GLY A 49 25.16 -3.11 2.09
C GLY A 49 25.57 -1.71 1.59
N ARG A 50 24.62 -0.80 1.39
CA ARG A 50 24.88 0.54 0.86
C ARG A 50 25.51 1.45 1.91
N ARG A 51 26.83 1.58 1.86
CA ARG A 51 27.62 2.37 2.81
C ARG A 51 27.22 3.83 2.84
N GLU A 52 26.98 4.42 1.68
CA GLU A 52 26.58 5.82 1.55
C GLU A 52 25.21 6.11 2.23
N MET A 53 24.30 5.13 2.26
CA MET A 53 23.03 5.24 2.97
C MET A 53 23.25 5.21 4.49
N ALA A 54 24.09 4.27 4.94
CA ALA A 54 24.41 4.14 6.38
C ALA A 54 25.07 5.41 6.91
N ASP A 55 26.03 5.97 6.19
CA ASP A 55 26.75 7.19 6.58
C ASP A 55 25.80 8.40 6.61
N ALA A 56 24.93 8.56 5.60
CA ALA A 56 23.95 9.64 5.57
C ALA A 56 22.94 9.56 6.73
N ILE A 57 22.49 8.34 7.08
CA ILE A 57 21.58 8.12 8.22
C ILE A 57 22.30 8.44 9.53
N ALA A 58 23.53 7.96 9.71
CA ALA A 58 24.32 8.19 10.92
C ALA A 58 24.57 9.70 11.12
N GLU A 59 24.98 10.41 10.07
CA GLU A 59 25.19 11.86 10.13
C GLU A 59 23.91 12.60 10.52
N GLN A 60 22.78 12.25 9.89
CA GLN A 60 21.51 12.92 10.16
C GLN A 60 20.98 12.64 11.59
N VAL A 61 21.12 11.41 12.07
CA VAL A 61 20.71 11.04 13.44
C VAL A 61 21.53 11.80 14.48
N MET A 62 22.84 11.96 14.25
CA MET A 62 23.68 12.77 15.14
C MET A 62 23.36 14.25 15.11
N LYS A 63 22.96 14.77 13.95
CA LYS A 63 22.64 16.18 13.75
C LYS A 63 21.24 16.55 14.27
N LEU A 64 20.24 15.80 13.88
CA LEU A 64 18.83 16.00 14.26
C LEU A 64 18.02 14.73 13.93
N PRO A 65 17.77 13.83 14.90
CA PRO A 65 17.06 12.58 14.66
C PRO A 65 15.56 12.77 14.42
N PHE A 66 14.97 13.83 15.01
CA PHE A 66 13.54 14.09 14.91
C PHE A 66 13.23 15.57 15.14
N ALA A 67 12.22 16.08 14.43
CA ALA A 67 11.53 17.32 14.73
C ALA A 67 10.02 17.11 14.54
N THR A 68 9.21 17.66 15.45
CA THR A 68 7.77 17.47 15.40
C THR A 68 7.16 18.08 14.11
N PRO A 69 6.36 17.33 13.35
CA PRO A 69 5.73 17.85 12.14
C PRO A 69 4.59 18.86 12.42
N TRP A 70 4.19 19.04 13.66
CA TRP A 70 3.14 20.00 14.05
C TRP A 70 3.55 21.45 13.87
N THR A 71 4.80 21.76 14.13
CA THR A 71 5.30 23.15 14.15
C THR A 71 6.54 23.37 13.30
N SER A 72 7.14 22.29 12.79
CA SER A 72 8.43 22.35 12.09
C SER A 72 8.55 21.27 11.04
N THR A 73 9.58 21.34 10.23
CA THR A 73 10.01 20.30 9.31
C THR A 73 11.53 20.17 9.36
N THR A 74 12.08 19.08 8.86
CA THR A 74 13.52 18.88 8.73
C THR A 74 13.97 19.19 7.30
N GLY A 75 15.23 19.59 7.13
CA GLY A 75 15.82 19.83 5.81
C GLY A 75 15.65 18.64 4.85
N PRO A 76 16.03 17.41 5.26
CA PRO A 76 15.83 16.22 4.42
C PRO A 76 14.38 15.97 4.01
N ALA A 77 13.41 16.16 4.93
CA ALA A 77 12.00 16.00 4.62
C ALA A 77 11.53 17.03 3.59
N ALA A 78 11.92 18.29 3.74
CA ALA A 78 11.57 19.34 2.79
C ALA A 78 12.14 19.09 1.39
N VAL A 79 13.41 18.67 1.31
CA VAL A 79 14.05 18.31 0.04
C VAL A 79 13.37 17.10 -0.62
N LEU A 80 13.04 16.06 0.15
CA LEU A 80 12.33 14.89 -0.37
C LEU A 80 10.93 15.28 -0.86
N ALA A 81 10.18 16.09 -0.11
CA ALA A 81 8.87 16.57 -0.52
C ALA A 81 8.92 17.34 -1.85
N SER A 82 9.91 18.21 -2.01
CA SER A 82 10.12 18.96 -3.26
C SER A 82 10.41 18.02 -4.45
N LYS A 83 11.26 17.01 -4.26
CA LYS A 83 11.57 16.01 -5.30
C LYS A 83 10.33 15.19 -5.68
N LEU A 84 9.56 14.73 -4.69
CA LEU A 84 8.32 13.99 -4.94
C LEU A 84 7.29 14.84 -5.69
N ALA A 85 7.10 16.08 -5.28
CA ALA A 85 6.20 17.01 -5.95
C ALA A 85 6.58 17.25 -7.43
N ALA A 86 7.89 17.34 -7.72
CA ALA A 86 8.39 17.52 -9.10
C ALA A 86 8.11 16.32 -10.01
N HIS A 87 7.90 15.12 -9.45
CA HIS A 87 7.60 13.89 -10.20
C HIS A 87 6.11 13.49 -10.12
N SER A 88 5.32 14.18 -9.31
CA SER A 88 3.90 13.90 -9.17
C SER A 88 3.09 14.44 -10.35
N PRO A 89 2.01 13.77 -10.77
CA PRO A 89 1.18 14.24 -11.86
C PRO A 89 0.35 15.47 -11.48
N GLY A 90 0.04 16.31 -12.47
CA GLY A 90 -0.82 17.47 -12.31
C GLY A 90 -0.25 18.49 -11.32
N ASP A 91 -1.07 18.93 -10.40
CA ASP A 91 -0.76 19.93 -9.36
C ASP A 91 -0.56 19.33 -7.96
N LEU A 92 -0.30 18.01 -7.86
CA LEU A 92 -0.01 17.33 -6.60
C LEU A 92 1.34 17.77 -6.02
N ASN A 93 1.35 18.90 -5.32
CA ASN A 93 2.56 19.56 -4.82
C ASN A 93 2.67 19.61 -3.28
N ARG A 94 1.86 18.82 -2.59
CA ARG A 94 1.90 18.66 -1.14
C ARG A 94 2.15 17.19 -0.78
N VAL A 95 3.06 16.96 0.16
CA VAL A 95 3.46 15.63 0.60
C VAL A 95 3.17 15.47 2.08
N PHE A 96 2.48 14.40 2.44
CA PHE A 96 2.26 13.98 3.81
C PHE A 96 2.99 12.66 4.06
N PHE A 97 4.01 12.70 4.88
CA PHE A 97 4.80 11.51 5.22
C PHE A 97 4.12 10.67 6.29
N THR A 98 4.16 9.37 6.11
CA THR A 98 3.63 8.37 7.05
C THR A 98 4.69 7.32 7.36
N THR A 99 4.38 6.42 8.29
CA THR A 99 5.30 5.37 8.74
C THR A 99 5.29 4.12 7.86
N GLY A 100 4.44 4.06 6.85
CA GLY A 100 4.35 2.93 5.93
C GLY A 100 3.18 3.03 4.97
N GLY A 101 3.10 2.10 3.99
CA GLY A 101 2.06 2.08 2.97
C GLY A 101 0.64 1.98 3.51
N SER A 102 0.42 1.11 4.51
CA SER A 102 -0.89 0.96 5.15
C SER A 102 -1.38 2.26 5.78
N THR A 103 -0.51 2.94 6.52
CA THR A 103 -0.83 4.23 7.14
C THR A 103 -0.96 5.36 6.11
N ALA A 104 -0.28 5.27 4.97
CA ALA A 104 -0.46 6.20 3.87
C ALA A 104 -1.86 6.07 3.25
N VAL A 105 -2.32 4.85 2.98
CA VAL A 105 -3.67 4.58 2.46
C VAL A 105 -4.73 5.03 3.47
N ASP A 106 -4.59 4.67 4.75
CA ASP A 106 -5.52 5.12 5.79
C ASP A 106 -5.59 6.65 5.87
N SER A 107 -4.45 7.32 5.84
CA SER A 107 -4.38 8.78 5.88
C SER A 107 -5.04 9.42 4.67
N ALA A 108 -4.82 8.89 3.47
CA ALA A 108 -5.44 9.37 2.24
C ALA A 108 -6.97 9.23 2.30
N LEU A 109 -7.48 8.06 2.67
CA LEU A 109 -8.93 7.82 2.79
C LEU A 109 -9.56 8.71 3.85
N ARG A 110 -8.93 8.85 5.03
CA ARG A 110 -9.41 9.74 6.08
C ARG A 110 -9.39 11.21 5.65
N PHE A 111 -8.35 11.64 4.93
CA PHE A 111 -8.27 13.00 4.40
C PHE A 111 -9.41 13.28 3.42
N VAL A 112 -9.69 12.38 2.50
CA VAL A 112 -10.79 12.55 1.54
C VAL A 112 -12.16 12.52 2.22
N HIS A 113 -12.35 11.69 3.27
CA HIS A 113 -13.54 11.74 4.12
C HIS A 113 -13.70 13.11 4.81
N PHE A 114 -12.64 13.58 5.44
CA PHE A 114 -12.61 14.89 6.10
C PHE A 114 -12.96 16.03 5.13
N TYR A 115 -12.33 16.03 3.96
CA TYR A 115 -12.56 17.03 2.92
C TYR A 115 -14.02 17.07 2.47
N ASN A 116 -14.63 15.91 2.19
CA ASN A 116 -16.02 15.87 1.79
C ASN A 116 -16.99 16.24 2.93
N ASN A 117 -16.67 15.90 4.17
CA ASN A 117 -17.44 16.35 5.33
C ASN A 117 -17.42 17.88 5.47
N MET A 118 -16.27 18.51 5.29
CA MET A 118 -16.16 19.97 5.31
C MET A 118 -16.96 20.67 4.19
N LEU A 119 -17.13 19.98 3.06
CA LEU A 119 -17.97 20.46 1.96
C LEU A 119 -19.47 20.13 2.13
N GLY A 120 -19.89 19.59 3.28
CA GLY A 120 -21.25 19.17 3.55
C GLY A 120 -21.70 17.92 2.79
N ARG A 121 -20.76 17.16 2.19
CA ARG A 121 -21.04 15.96 1.41
C ARG A 121 -20.94 14.69 2.28
N HIS A 122 -21.74 14.62 3.33
CA HIS A 122 -21.65 13.58 4.37
C HIS A 122 -21.92 12.16 3.86
N GLU A 123 -22.74 12.03 2.80
CA GLU A 123 -23.07 10.73 2.19
C GLU A 123 -21.97 10.17 1.27
N LYS A 124 -20.95 10.98 0.94
CA LYS A 124 -19.90 10.61 0.02
C LYS A 124 -18.82 9.78 0.74
N LYS A 125 -19.07 8.48 0.90
CA LYS A 125 -18.24 7.52 1.65
C LYS A 125 -17.82 6.30 0.85
N GLY A 126 -18.53 5.95 -0.21
CA GLY A 126 -18.31 4.74 -0.99
C GLY A 126 -16.93 4.70 -1.65
N ILE A 127 -16.21 3.61 -1.47
CA ILE A 127 -14.91 3.37 -2.10
C ILE A 127 -15.05 2.15 -3.01
N ILE A 128 -14.69 2.30 -4.26
CA ILE A 128 -14.60 1.17 -5.18
C ILE A 128 -13.18 0.64 -5.14
N ALA A 129 -13.01 -0.66 -4.93
CA ALA A 129 -11.74 -1.34 -4.89
C ALA A 129 -11.76 -2.56 -5.84
N ARG A 130 -10.60 -3.12 -6.16
CA ARG A 130 -10.51 -4.30 -7.02
C ARG A 130 -10.27 -5.56 -6.20
N GLU A 131 -10.90 -6.66 -6.63
CA GLU A 131 -10.54 -8.00 -6.15
C GLU A 131 -9.04 -8.24 -6.34
N LYS A 132 -8.45 -9.01 -5.43
CA LYS A 132 -7.02 -9.34 -5.37
C LYS A 132 -6.06 -8.16 -5.14
N GLY A 133 -6.55 -6.91 -5.11
CA GLY A 133 -5.73 -5.75 -4.73
C GLY A 133 -5.20 -5.89 -3.29
N TYR A 134 -4.04 -5.32 -3.01
CA TYR A 134 -3.48 -5.23 -1.66
C TYR A 134 -3.10 -3.77 -1.36
N HIS A 135 -3.68 -3.21 -0.31
CA HIS A 135 -3.52 -1.81 0.06
C HIS A 135 -3.00 -1.59 1.48
N GLY A 136 -2.83 -2.66 2.23
CA GLY A 136 -2.30 -2.61 3.58
C GLY A 136 -3.08 -3.45 4.58
N SER A 137 -2.70 -3.34 5.86
CA SER A 137 -3.23 -4.16 6.95
C SER A 137 -3.80 -3.34 8.12
N THR A 138 -3.81 -2.01 8.05
CA THR A 138 -4.59 -1.15 8.95
C THR A 138 -6.07 -1.20 8.59
N TYR A 139 -6.96 -0.72 9.46
CA TYR A 139 -8.40 -0.93 9.32
C TYR A 139 -8.95 -0.53 7.93
N LEU A 140 -8.73 0.71 7.49
CA LEU A 140 -9.23 1.17 6.19
C LEU A 140 -8.46 0.54 5.03
N ALA A 141 -7.14 0.39 5.14
CA ALA A 141 -6.33 -0.23 4.11
C ALA A 141 -6.67 -1.71 3.92
N ALA A 142 -6.97 -2.46 5.01
CA ALA A 142 -7.46 -3.82 4.93
C ALA A 142 -8.87 -3.87 4.34
N SER A 143 -9.74 -2.91 4.69
CA SER A 143 -11.10 -2.82 4.14
C SER A 143 -11.09 -2.74 2.62
N VAL A 144 -10.23 -1.91 2.04
CA VAL A 144 -10.11 -1.75 0.58
C VAL A 144 -9.23 -2.80 -0.10
N SER A 145 -8.59 -3.70 0.65
CA SER A 145 -7.83 -4.82 0.10
C SER A 145 -8.76 -5.95 -0.34
N GLY A 146 -8.61 -6.42 -1.59
CA GLY A 146 -9.50 -7.40 -2.22
C GLY A 146 -9.11 -8.87 -2.03
N LYS A 147 -8.00 -9.17 -1.34
CA LYS A 147 -7.56 -10.55 -1.06
C LYS A 147 -8.33 -11.15 0.11
N ALA A 148 -9.42 -11.84 -0.16
CA ALA A 148 -10.29 -12.43 0.87
C ALA A 148 -9.50 -13.27 1.90
N ARG A 149 -8.49 -14.05 1.46
CA ARG A 149 -7.65 -14.85 2.35
C ARG A 149 -6.94 -14.02 3.43
N ASP A 150 -6.51 -12.81 3.08
CA ASP A 150 -5.68 -11.99 3.96
C ASP A 150 -6.51 -11.21 4.98
N LYS A 151 -7.83 -11.11 4.76
CA LYS A 151 -8.76 -10.41 5.65
C LYS A 151 -9.88 -11.26 6.27
N SER A 152 -9.87 -12.58 6.03
CA SER A 152 -10.95 -13.49 6.46
C SER A 152 -11.27 -13.50 7.95
N PHE A 153 -10.40 -12.94 8.81
CA PHE A 153 -10.57 -12.82 10.26
C PHE A 153 -10.37 -11.40 10.77
N LEU A 154 -10.45 -10.41 9.88
CA LEU A 154 -10.31 -9.00 10.23
C LEU A 154 -11.68 -8.34 10.19
N ASP A 155 -11.91 -7.41 11.11
CA ASP A 155 -13.01 -6.46 10.99
C ASP A 155 -12.68 -5.48 9.86
N THR A 156 -13.62 -5.29 8.93
CA THR A 156 -13.49 -4.42 7.77
C THR A 156 -14.75 -3.59 7.54
N ASP A 157 -14.64 -2.47 6.85
CA ASP A 157 -15.80 -1.67 6.43
C ASP A 157 -16.45 -2.31 5.20
N GLU A 158 -17.47 -3.14 5.44
CA GLU A 158 -18.25 -3.80 4.39
C GLU A 158 -19.38 -2.92 3.83
N ILE A 159 -19.70 -1.82 4.48
CA ILE A 159 -20.81 -0.94 4.09
C ILE A 159 -20.39 0.03 2.99
N ASN A 160 -19.18 0.56 3.10
CA ASN A 160 -18.71 1.62 2.21
C ASN A 160 -17.72 1.12 1.15
N VAL A 161 -17.25 -0.12 1.22
CA VAL A 161 -16.29 -0.67 0.24
C VAL A 161 -16.98 -1.62 -0.72
N HIS A 162 -16.88 -1.33 -2.00
CA HIS A 162 -17.47 -2.09 -3.09
C HIS A 162 -16.38 -2.64 -3.99
N PHE A 163 -16.38 -3.95 -4.23
CA PHE A 163 -15.36 -4.59 -5.04
C PHE A 163 -15.86 -4.79 -6.47
N ILE A 164 -14.95 -4.59 -7.42
CA ILE A 164 -15.10 -4.94 -8.84
C ILE A 164 -14.03 -5.98 -9.21
N GLY A 165 -14.24 -6.69 -10.32
CA GLY A 165 -13.40 -7.77 -10.77
C GLY A 165 -11.94 -7.37 -11.02
N ASP A 166 -11.06 -8.37 -11.01
CA ASP A 166 -9.64 -8.22 -11.31
C ASP A 166 -9.42 -8.12 -12.83
N PRO A 167 -8.80 -7.05 -13.35
CA PRO A 167 -8.56 -6.89 -14.79
C PRO A 167 -7.44 -7.77 -15.35
N ASN A 168 -6.84 -8.63 -14.54
CA ASN A 168 -5.79 -9.53 -15.00
C ASN A 168 -6.29 -10.43 -16.15
N PRO A 169 -5.71 -10.32 -17.36
CA PRO A 169 -6.19 -11.05 -18.52
C PRO A 169 -6.03 -12.59 -18.41
N TYR A 170 -5.17 -13.06 -17.51
CA TYR A 170 -5.04 -14.50 -17.23
C TYR A 170 -6.24 -15.07 -16.45
N GLY A 171 -7.03 -14.22 -15.79
CA GLY A 171 -8.24 -14.62 -15.07
C GLY A 171 -9.52 -14.56 -15.90
N ARG A 172 -9.44 -14.17 -17.18
CA ARG A 172 -10.61 -14.11 -18.05
C ARG A 172 -11.16 -15.51 -18.39
N PRO A 173 -12.46 -15.63 -18.64
CA PRO A 173 -13.05 -16.89 -19.08
C PRO A 173 -12.44 -17.41 -20.39
N ASP A 174 -12.37 -18.72 -20.54
CA ASP A 174 -11.89 -19.36 -21.77
C ASP A 174 -12.72 -18.91 -22.98
N GLY A 175 -12.04 -18.63 -24.09
CA GLY A 175 -12.66 -18.16 -25.32
C GLY A 175 -13.04 -16.68 -25.35
N MET A 176 -12.92 -15.95 -24.25
CA MET A 176 -13.17 -14.50 -24.22
C MET A 176 -11.93 -13.73 -24.69
N SER A 177 -12.10 -12.74 -25.56
CA SER A 177 -10.99 -11.86 -25.94
C SER A 177 -10.59 -10.93 -24.77
N THR A 178 -9.37 -10.38 -24.83
CA THR A 178 -8.93 -9.38 -23.84
C THR A 178 -9.78 -8.11 -23.90
N SER A 179 -10.24 -7.73 -25.10
CA SER A 179 -11.13 -6.58 -25.29
C SER A 179 -12.46 -6.81 -24.59
N ASP A 180 -13.14 -7.92 -24.90
CA ASP A 180 -14.45 -8.25 -24.29
C ASP A 180 -14.35 -8.36 -22.76
N TRP A 181 -13.22 -8.88 -22.27
CA TRP A 181 -12.96 -8.93 -20.82
C TRP A 181 -12.86 -7.52 -20.22
N CYS A 182 -12.15 -6.61 -20.90
CA CYS A 182 -12.01 -5.23 -20.47
C CYS A 182 -13.38 -4.52 -20.48
N ASP A 183 -14.15 -4.66 -21.57
CA ASP A 183 -15.47 -4.06 -21.70
C ASP A 183 -16.43 -4.55 -20.61
N ARG A 184 -16.42 -5.85 -20.30
CA ARG A 184 -17.20 -6.42 -19.20
C ARG A 184 -16.86 -5.79 -17.85
N LEU A 185 -15.56 -5.56 -17.57
CA LEU A 185 -15.14 -4.95 -16.29
C LEU A 185 -15.49 -3.46 -16.22
N ILE A 186 -15.48 -2.77 -17.35
CA ILE A 186 -15.95 -1.38 -17.44
C ILE A 186 -17.46 -1.32 -17.17
N ASP A 187 -18.24 -2.24 -17.74
CA ASP A 187 -19.67 -2.36 -17.47
C ASP A 187 -19.96 -2.66 -16.00
N GLU A 188 -19.19 -3.56 -15.38
CA GLU A 188 -19.28 -3.86 -13.94
C GLU A 188 -19.01 -2.61 -13.09
N LEU A 189 -17.98 -1.83 -13.43
CA LEU A 189 -17.69 -0.55 -12.78
C LEU A 189 -18.86 0.42 -12.92
N ALA A 190 -19.41 0.57 -14.13
CA ALA A 190 -20.55 1.46 -14.40
C ALA A 190 -21.78 1.03 -13.59
N GLN A 191 -22.08 -0.26 -13.56
CA GLN A 191 -23.19 -0.82 -12.77
C GLN A 191 -22.99 -0.61 -11.27
N THR A 192 -21.77 -0.80 -10.76
CA THR A 192 -21.44 -0.55 -9.35
C THR A 192 -21.67 0.92 -8.99
N ILE A 193 -21.23 1.85 -9.83
CA ILE A 193 -21.46 3.29 -9.64
C ILE A 193 -22.95 3.61 -9.65
N ALA A 194 -23.71 3.02 -10.57
CA ALA A 194 -25.15 3.23 -10.66
C ALA A 194 -25.90 2.70 -9.44
N THR A 195 -25.52 1.51 -8.96
CA THR A 195 -26.14 0.84 -7.80
C THR A 195 -25.85 1.59 -6.49
N VAL A 196 -24.63 1.98 -6.27
CA VAL A 196 -24.22 2.73 -5.06
C VAL A 196 -24.73 4.18 -5.12
N GLY A 197 -24.81 4.73 -6.30
CA GLY A 197 -25.13 6.14 -6.58
C GLY A 197 -23.87 7.00 -6.67
N ALA A 198 -23.65 7.64 -7.81
CA ALA A 198 -22.45 8.44 -8.10
C ALA A 198 -22.16 9.51 -7.04
N GLY A 199 -23.21 10.12 -6.45
CA GLY A 199 -23.07 11.10 -5.37
C GLY A 199 -22.51 10.54 -4.07
N ARG A 200 -22.58 9.22 -3.87
CA ARG A 200 -22.08 8.51 -2.69
C ARG A 200 -20.66 7.95 -2.87
N ILE A 201 -20.20 7.85 -4.12
CA ILE A 201 -18.82 7.38 -4.40
C ILE A 201 -17.81 8.45 -4.05
N LEU A 202 -16.89 8.10 -3.19
CA LEU A 202 -15.78 8.92 -2.73
C LEU A 202 -14.57 8.82 -3.64
N SER A 203 -14.17 7.58 -3.94
CA SER A 203 -12.93 7.27 -4.65
C SER A 203 -12.98 5.89 -5.29
N LEU A 204 -12.05 5.68 -6.21
CA LEU A 204 -11.66 4.36 -6.72
C LEU A 204 -10.19 4.13 -6.40
N ILE A 205 -9.87 2.98 -5.82
CA ILE A 205 -8.50 2.50 -5.64
C ILE A 205 -8.26 1.31 -6.57
N HIS A 206 -7.30 1.45 -7.50
CA HIS A 206 -7.19 0.57 -8.65
C HIS A 206 -5.90 -0.27 -8.71
N ILE A 207 -5.06 -0.17 -7.72
CA ILE A 207 -3.78 -0.89 -7.66
C ILE A 207 -3.93 -2.25 -6.99
#